data_da89cb867c5e6fd3b7b9c8a1ae636a2e
#
_entry.id   da89cb867c5e6fd3b7b9c8a1ae636a2e
#
_cell.length_a   1.000
_cell.length_b   1.000
_cell.length_c   1.000
_cell.angle_alpha   90.00
_cell.angle_beta   90.00
_cell.angle_gamma   90.00
#
_symmetry.space_group_name_H-M   'P 1'
#
loop_
_entity.id
_entity.type
_entity.pdbx_description
1 polymer ?
#
loop_
_entity_poly.entity_id
_entity_poly.type
_entity_poly.pdbx_seq_one_letter_code
_entity_poly.pdbx_strand_id
1 'polypeptide(L)'
;MPQPLRAGVIGAGVFGGHHARKCASMAGVELTAVLDPHEERAEALAGPAGAATFDDLDAFLDAVDVVTVASPASTHSRLAAAALARGRHVYVEKPLADDVEDGRALVAAARASGAVLACGHQERAVFRAIGLLDLPERPLRIEAVRRGTYTGRNTDVSCVLDLMIHDIDLALTLAGAVPIEVSARGRVTAGPFADEARAELVFEGGLTAAFEASRIGDHRERTMRLVFPSGELEIDFLSRKFVDHTPFGLDSRFAETADGRDPLGASVGAFVAAVRGDAPRPLVTGEEAARALEVALEIDRKAAARPKLRLVRN
;
A
#
# COMPACT_ATOMS: atom_id res chain seq x y z
N MET A 1 33.92 3.27 -3.46
CA MET A 1 32.49 3.51 -3.33
C MET A 1 31.87 2.19 -2.88
N PRO A 2 30.88 2.15 -1.99
CA PRO A 2 30.17 0.91 -1.66
C PRO A 2 29.57 0.32 -2.94
N GLN A 3 29.51 -1.01 -3.02
CA GLN A 3 28.90 -1.68 -4.16
C GLN A 3 27.41 -1.31 -4.26
N PRO A 4 26.85 -1.14 -5.46
CA PRO A 4 25.43 -0.89 -5.61
C PRO A 4 24.61 -2.07 -5.08
N LEU A 5 23.42 -1.80 -4.51
CA LEU A 5 22.47 -2.83 -4.13
C LEU A 5 21.90 -3.48 -5.38
N ARG A 6 21.99 -4.80 -5.48
CA ARG A 6 21.41 -5.58 -6.57
C ARG A 6 19.91 -5.70 -6.32
N ALA A 7 19.10 -5.08 -7.15
CA ALA A 7 17.65 -5.08 -7.05
C ALA A 7 17.03 -6.06 -8.05
N GLY A 8 16.03 -6.80 -7.58
CA GLY A 8 15.20 -7.65 -8.42
C GLY A 8 13.73 -7.27 -8.34
N VAL A 9 13.01 -7.50 -9.45
CA VAL A 9 11.56 -7.29 -9.53
C VAL A 9 10.87 -8.60 -9.89
N ILE A 10 9.90 -9.01 -9.07
CA ILE A 10 9.02 -10.13 -9.33
C ILE A 10 7.67 -9.61 -9.81
N GLY A 11 7.29 -9.98 -11.04
CA GLY A 11 6.11 -9.51 -11.74
C GLY A 11 6.42 -8.40 -12.73
N ALA A 12 6.37 -8.70 -14.03
CA ALA A 12 6.61 -7.76 -15.12
C ALA A 12 5.30 -7.11 -15.65
N GLY A 13 4.33 -6.89 -14.76
CA GLY A 13 3.13 -6.12 -15.04
C GLY A 13 3.35 -4.61 -15.03
N VAL A 14 2.26 -3.84 -15.04
CA VAL A 14 2.33 -2.36 -15.04
C VAL A 14 3.09 -1.81 -13.83
N PHE A 15 2.78 -2.31 -12.62
CA PHE A 15 3.46 -1.87 -11.39
C PHE A 15 4.92 -2.36 -11.34
N GLY A 16 5.19 -3.61 -11.73
CA GLY A 16 6.56 -4.10 -11.87
C GLY A 16 7.40 -3.21 -12.80
N GLY A 17 6.82 -2.76 -13.92
CA GLY A 17 7.47 -1.81 -14.82
C GLY A 17 7.75 -0.45 -14.18
N HIS A 18 6.88 0.04 -13.28
CA HIS A 18 7.17 1.24 -12.52
C HIS A 18 8.32 1.03 -11.55
N HIS A 19 8.33 -0.07 -10.80
CA HIS A 19 9.40 -0.41 -9.86
C HIS A 19 10.76 -0.62 -10.54
N ALA A 20 10.79 -1.36 -11.64
CA ALA A 20 12.03 -1.59 -12.38
C ALA A 20 12.67 -0.27 -12.84
N ARG A 21 11.87 0.66 -13.37
CA ARG A 21 12.36 2.00 -13.74
C ARG A 21 12.88 2.78 -12.54
N LYS A 22 12.23 2.66 -11.35
CA LYS A 22 12.72 3.31 -10.13
C LYS A 22 14.08 2.72 -9.70
N CYS A 23 14.18 1.39 -9.63
CA CYS A 23 15.45 0.73 -9.29
C CYS A 23 16.58 1.11 -10.28
N ALA A 24 16.32 1.09 -11.58
CA ALA A 24 17.30 1.41 -12.61
C ALA A 24 17.75 2.89 -12.59
N SER A 25 16.92 3.82 -12.08
CA SER A 25 17.24 5.25 -12.03
C SER A 25 17.78 5.73 -10.68
N MET A 26 17.76 4.87 -9.64
CA MET A 26 18.12 5.24 -8.27
C MET A 26 19.62 5.12 -8.03
N ALA A 27 20.25 6.18 -7.52
CA ALA A 27 21.67 6.19 -7.22
C ALA A 27 22.08 5.05 -6.27
N GLY A 28 23.08 4.27 -6.67
CA GLY A 28 23.62 3.15 -5.92
C GLY A 28 22.72 1.91 -5.86
N VAL A 29 21.69 1.83 -6.68
CA VAL A 29 20.88 0.63 -6.93
C VAL A 29 21.10 0.19 -8.36
N GLU A 30 21.21 -1.10 -8.60
CA GLU A 30 21.32 -1.71 -9.92
C GLU A 30 20.17 -2.71 -10.08
N LEU A 31 19.35 -2.55 -11.11
CA LEU A 31 18.37 -3.56 -11.48
C LEU A 31 19.11 -4.73 -12.14
N THR A 32 19.29 -5.84 -11.42
CA THR A 32 20.05 -7.00 -11.88
C THR A 32 19.17 -8.15 -12.35
N ALA A 33 17.91 -8.23 -11.90
CA ALA A 33 17.07 -9.38 -12.15
C ALA A 33 15.58 -9.00 -12.31
N VAL A 34 14.89 -9.66 -13.23
CA VAL A 34 13.43 -9.64 -13.40
C VAL A 34 12.94 -11.07 -13.47
N LEU A 35 11.88 -11.39 -12.70
CA LEU A 35 11.21 -12.67 -12.70
C LEU A 35 9.74 -12.50 -13.07
N ASP A 36 9.30 -13.16 -14.13
CA ASP A 36 7.90 -13.25 -14.55
C ASP A 36 7.70 -14.58 -15.30
N PRO A 37 6.57 -15.27 -15.14
CA PRO A 37 6.29 -16.50 -15.89
C PRO A 37 6.14 -16.27 -17.41
N HIS A 38 6.02 -15.01 -17.84
CA HIS A 38 5.94 -14.62 -19.24
C HIS A 38 7.28 -14.01 -19.67
N GLU A 39 8.11 -14.79 -20.32
CA GLU A 39 9.46 -14.42 -20.75
C GLU A 39 9.51 -13.10 -21.52
N GLU A 40 8.64 -12.89 -22.51
CA GLU A 40 8.55 -11.65 -23.29
C GLU A 40 8.34 -10.39 -22.42
N ARG A 41 7.55 -10.52 -21.33
CA ARG A 41 7.32 -9.41 -20.39
C ARG A 41 8.54 -9.15 -19.54
N ALA A 42 9.20 -10.22 -19.07
CA ALA A 42 10.42 -10.12 -18.30
C ALA A 42 11.53 -9.47 -19.12
N GLU A 43 11.74 -9.89 -20.38
CA GLU A 43 12.73 -9.33 -21.29
C GLU A 43 12.46 -7.86 -21.63
N ALA A 44 11.20 -7.52 -21.93
CA ALA A 44 10.83 -6.13 -22.22
C ALA A 44 11.11 -5.19 -21.03
N LEU A 45 11.07 -5.71 -19.81
CA LEU A 45 11.34 -4.96 -18.59
C LEU A 45 12.83 -4.93 -18.23
N ALA A 46 13.53 -6.03 -18.38
CA ALA A 46 14.95 -6.21 -18.05
C ALA A 46 15.88 -5.55 -19.07
N GLY A 47 15.57 -5.68 -20.36
CA GLY A 47 16.44 -5.27 -21.47
C GLY A 47 16.94 -3.83 -21.40
N PRO A 48 16.09 -2.80 -21.15
CA PRO A 48 16.55 -1.41 -21.05
C PRO A 48 17.57 -1.15 -19.94
N ALA A 49 17.60 -1.97 -18.89
CA ALA A 49 18.54 -1.87 -17.78
C ALA A 49 19.73 -2.84 -17.90
N GLY A 50 19.74 -3.74 -18.89
CA GLY A 50 20.72 -4.81 -19.00
C GLY A 50 20.61 -5.87 -17.91
N ALA A 51 19.44 -6.00 -17.27
CA ALA A 51 19.17 -6.97 -16.23
C ALA A 51 18.94 -8.37 -16.82
N ALA A 52 19.19 -9.40 -16.03
CA ALA A 52 18.89 -10.78 -16.41
C ALA A 52 17.41 -11.12 -16.17
N THR A 53 16.85 -12.01 -16.97
CA THR A 53 15.52 -12.59 -16.78
C THR A 53 15.61 -13.95 -16.13
N PHE A 54 14.62 -14.30 -15.31
CA PHE A 54 14.54 -15.56 -14.60
C PHE A 54 13.13 -16.13 -14.68
N ASP A 55 13.02 -17.44 -14.73
CA ASP A 55 11.80 -18.24 -14.56
C ASP A 55 11.85 -19.07 -13.26
N ASP A 56 13.04 -19.27 -12.70
CA ASP A 56 13.31 -19.94 -11.43
C ASP A 56 13.52 -18.94 -10.29
N LEU A 57 12.71 -19.09 -9.23
CA LEU A 57 12.75 -18.18 -8.08
C LEU A 57 14.06 -18.28 -7.29
N ASP A 58 14.63 -19.46 -7.16
CA ASP A 58 15.85 -19.69 -6.38
C ASP A 58 17.05 -19.03 -7.06
N ALA A 59 17.19 -19.21 -8.37
CA ALA A 59 18.22 -18.54 -9.17
C ALA A 59 18.05 -17.01 -9.16
N PHE A 60 16.82 -16.51 -9.24
CA PHE A 60 16.52 -15.09 -9.11
C PHE A 60 16.97 -14.54 -7.76
N LEU A 61 16.64 -15.22 -6.65
CA LEU A 61 16.99 -14.77 -5.30
C LEU A 61 18.50 -14.79 -5.03
N ASP A 62 19.28 -15.60 -5.72
CA ASP A 62 20.73 -15.60 -5.62
C ASP A 62 21.38 -14.39 -6.34
N ALA A 63 20.68 -13.81 -7.30
CA ALA A 63 21.16 -12.69 -8.09
C ALA A 63 20.90 -11.31 -7.44
N VAL A 64 20.16 -11.24 -6.31
CA VAL A 64 19.68 -9.96 -5.76
C VAL A 64 19.96 -9.80 -4.27
N ASP A 65 19.98 -8.57 -3.79
CA ASP A 65 20.06 -8.20 -2.37
C ASP A 65 18.69 -7.69 -1.86
N VAL A 66 17.96 -7.00 -2.73
CA VAL A 66 16.64 -6.46 -2.45
C VAL A 66 15.64 -6.92 -3.51
N VAL A 67 14.41 -7.22 -3.09
CA VAL A 67 13.35 -7.74 -3.94
C VAL A 67 12.14 -6.83 -3.87
N THR A 68 11.60 -6.45 -5.02
CA THR A 68 10.26 -5.88 -5.13
C THR A 68 9.29 -6.95 -5.62
N VAL A 69 8.24 -7.23 -4.85
CA VAL A 69 7.13 -8.12 -5.23
C VAL A 69 5.99 -7.28 -5.74
N ALA A 70 5.75 -7.31 -7.06
CA ALA A 70 4.71 -6.56 -7.78
C ALA A 70 3.88 -7.48 -8.69
N SER A 71 3.75 -8.73 -8.33
CA SER A 71 2.94 -9.79 -8.94
C SER A 71 1.46 -9.69 -8.49
N PRO A 72 0.54 -10.57 -8.89
CA PRO A 72 -0.81 -10.62 -8.34
C PRO A 72 -0.81 -10.83 -6.81
N ALA A 73 -1.77 -10.18 -6.12
CA ALA A 73 -1.84 -10.15 -4.65
C ALA A 73 -1.81 -11.55 -4.01
N SER A 74 -2.47 -12.53 -4.61
CA SER A 74 -2.50 -13.94 -4.17
C SER A 74 -1.14 -14.64 -4.15
N THR A 75 -0.10 -14.02 -4.71
CA THR A 75 1.26 -14.59 -4.74
C THR A 75 2.23 -13.86 -3.81
N HIS A 76 1.82 -12.73 -3.23
CA HIS A 76 2.68 -11.85 -2.44
C HIS A 76 3.30 -12.58 -1.25
N SER A 77 2.48 -13.24 -0.43
CA SER A 77 2.94 -13.93 0.79
C SER A 77 4.00 -15.00 0.49
N ARG A 78 3.74 -15.86 -0.50
CA ARG A 78 4.66 -16.94 -0.86
C ARG A 78 6.00 -16.42 -1.38
N LEU A 79 5.97 -15.42 -2.27
CA LEU A 79 7.18 -14.87 -2.88
C LEU A 79 8.01 -14.05 -1.89
N ALA A 80 7.35 -13.24 -1.07
CA ALA A 80 8.01 -12.47 -0.01
C ALA A 80 8.61 -13.38 1.06
N ALA A 81 7.90 -14.44 1.48
CA ALA A 81 8.42 -15.40 2.45
C ALA A 81 9.67 -16.12 1.95
N ALA A 82 9.70 -16.54 0.67
CA ALA A 82 10.88 -17.17 0.07
C ALA A 82 12.09 -16.21 0.04
N ALA A 83 11.87 -14.94 -0.27
CA ALA A 83 12.92 -13.93 -0.27
C ALA A 83 13.45 -13.65 1.16
N LEU A 84 12.55 -13.48 2.14
CA LEU A 84 12.91 -13.26 3.54
C LEU A 84 13.67 -14.46 4.14
N ALA A 85 13.29 -15.69 3.80
CA ALA A 85 13.99 -16.90 4.24
C ALA A 85 15.44 -16.98 3.75
N ARG A 86 15.76 -16.28 2.64
CA ARG A 86 17.14 -16.14 2.14
C ARG A 86 17.81 -14.85 2.62
N GLY A 87 17.22 -14.14 3.59
CA GLY A 87 17.75 -12.89 4.14
C GLY A 87 17.72 -11.72 3.16
N ARG A 88 16.88 -11.79 2.10
CA ARG A 88 16.71 -10.67 1.18
C ARG A 88 15.78 -9.64 1.78
N HIS A 89 16.09 -8.36 1.60
CA HIS A 89 15.19 -7.28 1.97
C HIS A 89 14.04 -7.21 0.97
N VAL A 90 12.81 -6.97 1.43
CA VAL A 90 11.62 -7.12 0.58
C VAL A 90 10.73 -5.89 0.65
N TYR A 91 10.38 -5.37 -0.53
CA TYR A 91 9.31 -4.41 -0.74
C TYR A 91 8.14 -5.13 -1.41
N VAL A 92 6.99 -5.19 -0.76
CA VAL A 92 5.78 -5.83 -1.30
C VAL A 92 4.80 -4.76 -1.73
N GLU A 93 4.25 -4.86 -2.94
CA GLU A 93 3.08 -4.03 -3.31
C GLU A 93 1.89 -4.35 -2.42
N LYS A 94 1.00 -3.39 -2.27
CA LYS A 94 -0.23 -3.61 -1.48
C LYS A 94 -1.22 -4.55 -2.23
N PRO A 95 -1.98 -5.36 -1.50
CA PRO A 95 -1.88 -5.62 -0.07
C PRO A 95 -0.64 -6.45 0.28
N LEU A 96 -0.17 -6.39 1.52
CA LEU A 96 1.02 -7.17 1.97
C LEU A 96 0.86 -8.67 1.74
N ALA A 97 -0.34 -9.18 1.97
CA ALA A 97 -0.78 -10.55 1.74
C ALA A 97 -2.30 -10.54 1.47
N ASP A 98 -2.89 -11.67 1.19
CA ASP A 98 -4.33 -11.88 1.04
C ASP A 98 -5.00 -12.53 2.27
N ASP A 99 -4.20 -12.90 3.27
CA ASP A 99 -4.62 -13.46 4.54
C ASP A 99 -3.88 -12.83 5.73
N VAL A 100 -4.55 -12.77 6.91
CA VAL A 100 -4.00 -12.16 8.13
C VAL A 100 -2.81 -12.96 8.66
N GLU A 101 -2.90 -14.27 8.70
CA GLU A 101 -1.85 -15.14 9.24
C GLU A 101 -0.60 -15.08 8.36
N ASP A 102 -0.76 -15.04 7.05
CA ASP A 102 0.32 -14.83 6.10
C ASP A 102 1.00 -13.49 6.30
N GLY A 103 0.22 -12.40 6.46
CA GLY A 103 0.78 -11.08 6.77
C GLY A 103 1.61 -11.07 8.07
N ARG A 104 1.12 -11.73 9.13
CA ARG A 104 1.83 -11.89 10.40
C ARG A 104 3.08 -12.77 10.24
N ALA A 105 3.01 -13.83 9.46
CA ALA A 105 4.13 -14.72 9.17
C ALA A 105 5.27 -13.97 8.44
N LEU A 106 4.95 -13.11 7.48
CA LEU A 106 5.94 -12.26 6.81
C LEU A 106 6.66 -11.32 7.78
N VAL A 107 5.93 -10.68 8.69
CA VAL A 107 6.52 -9.84 9.74
C VAL A 107 7.46 -10.65 10.63
N ALA A 108 7.05 -11.84 11.05
CA ALA A 108 7.87 -12.73 11.86
C ALA A 108 9.15 -13.19 11.11
N ALA A 109 9.02 -13.54 9.82
CA ALA A 109 10.13 -13.94 8.96
C ALA A 109 11.16 -12.80 8.77
N ALA A 110 10.67 -11.57 8.54
CA ALA A 110 11.53 -10.39 8.43
C ALA A 110 12.33 -10.13 9.71
N ARG A 111 11.68 -10.25 10.88
CA ARG A 111 12.34 -10.12 12.18
C ARG A 111 13.37 -11.23 12.40
N ALA A 112 13.06 -12.46 12.06
CA ALA A 112 13.94 -13.60 12.25
C ALA A 112 15.18 -13.54 11.35
N SER A 113 15.04 -13.04 10.12
CA SER A 113 16.15 -12.88 9.16
C SER A 113 16.94 -11.57 9.34
N GLY A 114 16.42 -10.61 10.10
CA GLY A 114 16.97 -9.25 10.17
C GLY A 114 16.77 -8.42 8.89
N ALA A 115 15.94 -8.90 7.97
CA ALA A 115 15.66 -8.23 6.71
C ALA A 115 14.64 -7.09 6.89
N VAL A 116 14.78 -6.04 6.10
CA VAL A 116 13.78 -4.97 6.02
C VAL A 116 12.60 -5.46 5.20
N LEU A 117 11.39 -5.41 5.76
CA LEU A 117 10.13 -5.64 5.07
C LEU A 117 9.36 -4.31 4.97
N ALA A 118 9.04 -3.89 3.77
CA ALA A 118 8.26 -2.68 3.46
C ALA A 118 7.06 -3.00 2.59
N CYS A 119 6.05 -2.12 2.59
CA CYS A 119 4.86 -2.28 1.76
C CYS A 119 4.49 -1.00 1.00
N GLY A 120 3.89 -1.18 -0.16
CA GLY A 120 3.58 -0.16 -1.17
C GLY A 120 2.41 0.78 -0.86
N HIS A 121 2.23 1.24 0.38
CA HIS A 121 1.26 2.29 0.71
C HIS A 121 1.82 3.69 0.40
N GLN A 122 1.87 4.01 -0.89
CA GLN A 122 2.55 5.18 -1.44
C GLN A 122 1.94 6.52 -1.01
N GLU A 123 0.64 6.56 -0.68
CA GLU A 123 -0.02 7.77 -0.20
C GLU A 123 0.58 8.33 1.10
N ARG A 124 1.31 7.52 1.88
CA ARG A 124 2.09 8.05 3.01
C ARG A 124 3.19 9.02 2.57
N ALA A 125 3.75 8.87 1.38
CA ALA A 125 4.68 9.86 0.83
C ALA A 125 3.97 11.20 0.56
N VAL A 126 2.72 11.16 0.12
CA VAL A 126 1.89 12.36 -0.04
C VAL A 126 1.62 13.02 1.32
N PHE A 127 1.26 12.22 2.34
CA PHE A 127 1.07 12.72 3.71
C PHE A 127 2.33 13.37 4.27
N ARG A 128 3.49 12.74 4.07
CA ARG A 128 4.78 13.31 4.45
C ARG A 128 5.04 14.63 3.73
N ALA A 129 4.79 14.69 2.42
CA ALA A 129 4.99 15.88 1.61
C ALA A 129 4.09 17.06 2.03
N ILE A 130 2.86 16.79 2.45
CA ILE A 130 1.93 17.79 2.99
C ILE A 130 2.37 18.26 4.40
N GLY A 131 3.02 17.38 5.19
CA GLY A 131 3.35 17.63 6.60
C GLY A 131 2.37 16.99 7.59
N LEU A 132 1.62 15.96 7.18
CA LEU A 132 0.57 15.32 8.00
C LEU A 132 1.08 14.24 8.95
N LEU A 133 2.35 13.82 8.85
CA LEU A 133 2.87 12.76 9.72
C LEU A 133 3.28 13.26 11.12
N ASP A 134 3.54 14.56 11.28
CA ASP A 134 4.05 15.18 12.50
C ASP A 134 3.11 16.28 13.01
N LEU A 135 1.78 16.05 12.97
CA LEU A 135 0.79 17.02 13.40
C LEU A 135 0.76 17.18 14.93
N PRO A 136 0.53 18.39 15.43
CA PRO A 136 0.41 18.65 16.87
C PRO A 136 -0.91 18.14 17.47
N GLU A 137 -1.91 17.85 16.63
CA GLU A 137 -3.23 17.37 17.02
C GLU A 137 -3.58 16.06 16.32
N ARG A 138 -4.40 15.25 16.98
CA ARG A 138 -5.04 14.08 16.35
C ARG A 138 -6.38 14.48 15.77
N PRO A 139 -6.79 13.92 14.62
CA PRO A 139 -8.13 14.16 14.08
C PRO A 139 -9.20 13.59 15.01
N LEU A 140 -10.35 14.25 15.05
CA LEU A 140 -11.58 13.77 15.69
C LEU A 140 -12.36 12.87 14.73
N ARG A 141 -12.28 13.16 13.43
CA ARG A 141 -12.98 12.43 12.37
C ARG A 141 -12.17 12.39 11.09
N ILE A 142 -12.21 11.24 10.43
CA ILE A 142 -11.62 11.00 9.10
C ILE A 142 -12.75 10.52 8.18
N GLU A 143 -12.89 11.14 7.02
CA GLU A 143 -13.81 10.70 5.98
C GLU A 143 -13.02 10.54 4.69
N ALA A 144 -13.15 9.38 4.01
CA ALA A 144 -12.48 9.17 2.74
C ALA A 144 -13.40 8.52 1.71
N VAL A 145 -13.28 8.97 0.48
CA VAL A 145 -13.98 8.42 -0.68
C VAL A 145 -12.98 8.06 -1.76
N ARG A 146 -13.06 6.81 -2.22
CA ARG A 146 -12.21 6.30 -3.29
C ARG A 146 -13.04 5.56 -4.33
N ARG A 147 -13.33 6.21 -5.43
CA ARG A 147 -14.14 5.68 -6.51
C ARG A 147 -13.35 5.58 -7.81
N GLY A 148 -13.72 4.62 -8.64
CA GLY A 148 -13.22 4.45 -9.99
C GLY A 148 -14.24 3.76 -10.88
N THR A 149 -14.08 3.91 -12.19
CA THR A 149 -14.89 3.19 -13.17
C THR A 149 -14.40 1.75 -13.31
N TYR A 150 -15.31 0.83 -13.66
CA TYR A 150 -14.93 -0.57 -13.83
C TYR A 150 -14.00 -0.75 -15.04
N THR A 151 -12.87 -1.37 -14.83
CA THR A 151 -11.83 -1.60 -15.84
C THR A 151 -11.56 -3.08 -16.11
N GLY A 152 -12.20 -3.99 -15.37
CA GLY A 152 -11.90 -5.43 -15.40
C GLY A 152 -10.53 -5.82 -14.79
N ARG A 153 -9.81 -4.88 -14.16
CA ARG A 153 -8.52 -5.12 -13.51
C ARG A 153 -8.71 -5.32 -12.00
N ASN A 154 -7.76 -6.02 -11.36
CA ASN A 154 -7.74 -6.28 -9.92
C ASN A 154 -9.06 -6.92 -9.43
N THR A 155 -9.62 -7.84 -10.23
CA THR A 155 -10.86 -8.56 -9.90
C THR A 155 -10.60 -9.79 -9.03
N ASP A 156 -9.35 -10.10 -8.75
CA ASP A 156 -8.86 -11.13 -7.85
C ASP A 156 -8.95 -10.73 -6.37
N VAL A 157 -9.21 -9.45 -6.08
CA VAL A 157 -9.42 -8.92 -4.71
C VAL A 157 -10.65 -8.01 -4.66
N SER A 158 -11.13 -7.69 -3.47
CA SER A 158 -12.24 -6.76 -3.25
C SER A 158 -11.83 -5.30 -3.46
N CYS A 159 -12.80 -4.39 -3.60
CA CYS A 159 -12.55 -2.95 -3.60
C CYS A 159 -11.97 -2.47 -2.25
N VAL A 160 -12.13 -3.22 -1.17
CA VAL A 160 -11.52 -2.91 0.13
C VAL A 160 -10.01 -3.10 0.04
N LEU A 161 -9.54 -4.26 -0.42
CA LEU A 161 -8.12 -4.57 -0.57
C LEU A 161 -7.45 -3.84 -1.74
N ASP A 162 -8.21 -3.49 -2.79
CA ASP A 162 -7.65 -2.74 -3.91
C ASP A 162 -7.61 -1.22 -3.66
N LEU A 163 -8.69 -0.65 -3.12
CA LEU A 163 -8.89 0.79 -3.01
C LEU A 163 -8.86 1.28 -1.55
N MET A 164 -9.74 0.78 -0.69
CA MET A 164 -9.95 1.30 0.67
C MET A 164 -8.73 1.12 1.57
N ILE A 165 -7.91 0.11 1.33
CA ILE A 165 -6.72 -0.20 2.15
C ILE A 165 -5.73 0.98 2.23
N HIS A 166 -5.69 1.84 1.22
CA HIS A 166 -4.88 3.06 1.26
C HIS A 166 -5.40 4.05 2.32
N ASP A 167 -6.71 4.24 2.39
CA ASP A 167 -7.35 5.16 3.34
C ASP A 167 -7.30 4.58 4.76
N ILE A 168 -7.41 3.25 4.88
CA ILE A 168 -7.21 2.54 6.15
C ILE A 168 -5.79 2.76 6.68
N ASP A 169 -4.78 2.59 5.84
CA ASP A 169 -3.38 2.80 6.22
C ASP A 169 -3.12 4.23 6.71
N LEU A 170 -3.66 5.23 6.00
CA LEU A 170 -3.54 6.63 6.38
C LEU A 170 -4.25 6.93 7.71
N ALA A 171 -5.45 6.38 7.92
CA ALA A 171 -6.20 6.55 9.16
C ALA A 171 -5.50 5.91 10.36
N LEU A 172 -4.97 4.68 10.20
CA LEU A 172 -4.18 4.02 11.24
C LEU A 172 -2.92 4.82 11.59
N THR A 173 -2.30 5.44 10.60
CA THR A 173 -1.12 6.31 10.79
C THR A 173 -1.47 7.52 11.64
N LEU A 174 -2.56 8.22 11.33
CA LEU A 174 -3.01 9.40 12.08
C LEU A 174 -3.54 9.05 13.48
N ALA A 175 -4.24 7.91 13.60
CA ALA A 175 -4.74 7.42 14.88
C ALA A 175 -3.60 6.95 15.81
N GLY A 176 -2.52 6.40 15.25
CA GLY A 176 -1.47 5.74 16.02
C GLY A 176 -1.95 4.48 16.76
N ALA A 177 -3.12 3.95 16.41
CA ALA A 177 -3.79 2.81 17.05
C ALA A 177 -4.62 2.03 16.04
N VAL A 178 -5.06 0.82 16.41
CA VAL A 178 -6.06 0.06 15.67
C VAL A 178 -7.48 0.40 16.15
N PRO A 179 -8.53 0.25 15.32
CA PRO A 179 -9.89 0.51 15.75
C PRO A 179 -10.35 -0.52 16.79
N ILE A 180 -11.19 -0.07 17.73
CA ILE A 180 -11.84 -0.92 18.73
C ILE A 180 -13.21 -1.44 18.25
N GLU A 181 -13.78 -0.78 17.25
CA GLU A 181 -15.03 -1.19 16.61
C GLU A 181 -14.92 -0.96 15.10
N VAL A 182 -15.38 -1.94 14.33
CA VAL A 182 -15.47 -1.90 12.87
C VAL A 182 -16.87 -2.30 12.45
N SER A 183 -17.51 -1.49 11.63
CA SER A 183 -18.75 -1.85 10.93
C SER A 183 -18.56 -1.68 9.43
N ALA A 184 -19.19 -2.56 8.63
CA ALA A 184 -19.09 -2.46 7.18
C ALA A 184 -20.32 -3.06 6.48
N ARG A 185 -20.55 -2.58 5.25
CA ARG A 185 -21.51 -3.12 4.29
C ARG A 185 -20.93 -3.03 2.90
N GLY A 186 -21.25 -3.99 2.03
CA GLY A 186 -20.73 -4.02 0.67
C GLY A 186 -21.75 -4.53 -0.34
N ARG A 187 -21.41 -4.41 -1.60
CA ARG A 187 -22.17 -4.92 -2.74
C ARG A 187 -21.24 -5.63 -3.71
N VAL A 188 -21.62 -6.84 -4.09
CA VAL A 188 -20.98 -7.64 -5.14
C VAL A 188 -21.82 -7.50 -6.41
N THR A 189 -21.22 -7.13 -7.52
CA THR A 189 -21.92 -6.86 -8.80
C THR A 189 -21.25 -7.57 -9.99
N ALA A 190 -19.93 -7.42 -10.12
CA ALA A 190 -19.20 -7.85 -11.34
C ALA A 190 -18.27 -9.04 -11.12
N GLY A 191 -18.07 -9.52 -9.90
CA GLY A 191 -17.12 -10.61 -9.59
C GLY A 191 -17.47 -11.35 -8.31
N PRO A 192 -16.56 -12.15 -7.76
CA PRO A 192 -16.79 -12.88 -6.52
C PRO A 192 -16.61 -12.01 -5.26
N PHE A 193 -15.99 -10.84 -5.38
CA PHE A 193 -15.65 -9.95 -4.27
C PHE A 193 -16.47 -8.67 -4.29
N ALA A 194 -16.46 -7.91 -3.20
CA ALA A 194 -17.16 -6.64 -3.10
C ALA A 194 -16.60 -5.62 -4.12
N ASP A 195 -17.50 -5.05 -4.93
CA ASP A 195 -17.21 -3.98 -5.89
C ASP A 195 -17.45 -2.60 -5.29
N GLU A 196 -18.28 -2.53 -4.25
CA GLU A 196 -18.53 -1.36 -3.43
C GLU A 196 -18.51 -1.76 -1.95
N ALA A 197 -17.94 -0.89 -1.12
CA ALA A 197 -17.94 -1.06 0.32
C ALA A 197 -18.01 0.29 1.02
N ARG A 198 -18.70 0.30 2.17
CA ARG A 198 -18.66 1.39 3.15
C ARG A 198 -18.29 0.81 4.48
N ALA A 199 -17.42 1.50 5.20
CA ALA A 199 -16.96 1.09 6.52
C ALA A 199 -16.96 2.28 7.48
N GLU A 200 -17.25 1.99 8.75
CA GLU A 200 -17.12 2.94 9.86
C GLU A 200 -16.26 2.28 10.93
N LEU A 201 -15.28 3.01 11.42
CA LEU A 201 -14.32 2.60 12.42
C LEU A 201 -14.40 3.53 13.62
N VAL A 202 -14.31 2.98 14.82
CA VAL A 202 -14.17 3.74 16.05
C VAL A 202 -12.85 3.38 16.71
N PHE A 203 -12.09 4.38 17.11
CA PHE A 203 -10.81 4.21 17.79
C PHE A 203 -10.94 4.57 19.27
N GLU A 204 -10.03 4.05 20.07
CA GLU A 204 -9.91 4.49 21.44
C GLU A 204 -9.64 6.00 21.51
N GLY A 205 -10.28 6.70 22.44
CA GLY A 205 -10.21 8.16 22.54
C GLY A 205 -11.20 8.93 21.67
N GLY A 206 -12.10 8.22 20.95
CA GLY A 206 -13.27 8.83 20.28
C GLY A 206 -13.05 9.26 18.83
N LEU A 207 -11.86 9.08 18.25
CA LEU A 207 -11.66 9.25 16.80
C LEU A 207 -12.57 8.29 16.04
N THR A 208 -13.27 8.78 15.02
CA THR A 208 -14.05 7.98 14.08
C THR A 208 -13.51 8.10 12.66
N ALA A 209 -13.60 7.02 11.88
CA ALA A 209 -13.27 7.05 10.46
C ALA A 209 -14.41 6.44 9.64
N ALA A 210 -14.77 7.07 8.53
CA ALA A 210 -15.78 6.62 7.59
C ALA A 210 -15.17 6.52 6.19
N PHE A 211 -15.27 5.35 5.56
CA PHE A 211 -14.69 5.08 4.25
C PHE A 211 -15.75 4.62 3.26
N GLU A 212 -15.61 5.08 2.03
CA GLU A 212 -16.37 4.58 0.89
C GLU A 212 -15.41 4.21 -0.25
N ALA A 213 -15.49 2.98 -0.73
CA ALA A 213 -14.76 2.51 -1.91
C ALA A 213 -15.72 1.93 -2.95
N SER A 214 -15.50 2.26 -4.22
CA SER A 214 -16.23 1.70 -5.35
C SER A 214 -15.32 1.58 -6.57
N ARG A 215 -15.31 0.41 -7.22
CA ARG A 215 -14.66 0.21 -8.53
C ARG A 215 -15.64 0.20 -9.70
N ILE A 216 -16.93 0.48 -9.42
CA ILE A 216 -18.02 0.53 -10.41
C ILE A 216 -18.72 1.89 -10.40
N GLY A 217 -18.04 2.92 -9.95
CA GLY A 217 -18.52 4.31 -9.99
C GLY A 217 -18.58 4.86 -11.42
N ASP A 218 -19.28 5.95 -11.60
CA ASP A 218 -19.43 6.69 -12.85
C ASP A 218 -18.24 7.62 -13.15
N HIS A 219 -17.48 7.99 -12.13
CA HIS A 219 -16.31 8.85 -12.23
C HIS A 219 -15.21 8.41 -11.25
N ARG A 220 -14.03 9.04 -11.39
CA ARG A 220 -12.91 8.84 -10.47
C ARG A 220 -12.96 9.90 -9.38
N GLU A 221 -12.84 9.47 -8.13
CA GLU A 221 -12.76 10.32 -6.96
C GLU A 221 -11.76 9.72 -5.96
N ARG A 222 -10.92 10.56 -5.37
CA ARG A 222 -9.99 10.18 -4.31
C ARG A 222 -9.84 11.34 -3.36
N THR A 223 -10.71 11.41 -2.36
CA THR A 223 -10.77 12.52 -1.42
C THR A 223 -10.64 12.04 0.01
N MET A 224 -10.06 12.87 0.87
CA MET A 224 -10.03 12.65 2.31
C MET A 224 -10.28 13.97 3.03
N ARG A 225 -11.20 13.94 4.00
CA ARG A 225 -11.47 15.05 4.92
C ARG A 225 -11.03 14.64 6.32
N LEU A 226 -10.26 15.51 6.95
CA LEU A 226 -9.76 15.37 8.32
C LEU A 226 -10.32 16.50 9.15
N VAL A 227 -11.02 16.17 10.24
CA VAL A 227 -11.58 17.16 11.17
C VAL A 227 -10.76 17.11 12.46
N PHE A 228 -10.20 18.25 12.84
CA PHE A 228 -9.39 18.43 14.05
C PHE A 228 -10.11 19.35 15.04
N PRO A 229 -9.71 19.40 16.31
CA PRO A 229 -10.21 20.39 17.26
C PRO A 229 -10.06 21.84 16.76
N SER A 230 -8.98 22.14 16.04
CA SER A 230 -8.62 23.49 15.58
C SER A 230 -9.12 23.85 14.17
N GLY A 231 -9.73 22.89 13.42
CA GLY A 231 -10.20 23.14 12.05
C GLY A 231 -10.33 21.88 11.23
N GLU A 232 -10.38 22.04 9.92
CA GLU A 232 -10.53 20.90 8.99
C GLU A 232 -9.62 21.04 7.77
N LEU A 233 -9.32 19.89 7.19
CA LEU A 233 -8.50 19.76 5.98
C LEU A 233 -9.22 18.84 4.99
N GLU A 234 -9.36 19.28 3.74
CA GLU A 234 -9.87 18.46 2.64
C GLU A 234 -8.79 18.26 1.59
N ILE A 235 -8.47 16.98 1.28
CA ILE A 235 -7.42 16.59 0.34
C ILE A 235 -8.08 15.93 -0.88
N ASP A 236 -7.71 16.38 -2.08
CA ASP A 236 -7.99 15.69 -3.34
C ASP A 236 -6.68 15.11 -3.90
N PHE A 237 -6.54 13.80 -3.82
CA PHE A 237 -5.36 13.06 -4.29
C PHE A 237 -5.27 12.99 -5.82
N LEU A 238 -6.37 13.21 -6.56
CA LEU A 238 -6.36 13.22 -8.03
C LEU A 238 -5.84 14.54 -8.57
N SER A 239 -6.38 15.66 -8.09
CA SER A 239 -5.92 16.99 -8.47
C SER A 239 -4.64 17.39 -7.74
N ARG A 240 -4.28 16.65 -6.67
CA ARG A 240 -3.12 16.88 -5.82
C ARG A 240 -3.16 18.28 -5.19
N LYS A 241 -4.28 18.59 -4.62
CA LYS A 241 -4.57 19.84 -3.91
C LYS A 241 -5.24 19.54 -2.58
N PHE A 242 -5.19 20.50 -1.70
CA PHE A 242 -5.99 20.50 -0.47
C PHE A 242 -6.53 21.88 -0.13
N VAL A 243 -7.59 21.92 0.67
CA VAL A 243 -8.13 23.10 1.32
C VAL A 243 -7.89 22.96 2.81
N ASP A 244 -7.19 23.92 3.40
CA ASP A 244 -6.74 23.88 4.80
C ASP A 244 -7.37 25.03 5.59
N HIS A 245 -8.11 24.68 6.62
CA HIS A 245 -8.69 25.59 7.62
C HIS A 245 -8.10 25.33 9.02
N THR A 246 -6.92 24.69 9.09
CA THR A 246 -6.19 24.44 10.33
C THR A 246 -5.06 25.45 10.52
N PRO A 247 -4.52 25.58 11.73
CA PRO A 247 -3.35 26.45 12.00
C PRO A 247 -2.01 25.74 11.73
N PHE A 248 -1.96 24.57 11.09
CA PHE A 248 -0.77 23.72 11.06
C PHE A 248 0.34 24.17 10.10
N GLY A 249 0.05 25.09 9.17
CA GLY A 249 1.04 25.59 8.22
C GLY A 249 1.52 24.55 7.23
N LEU A 250 0.59 23.74 6.71
CA LEU A 250 0.85 22.65 5.77
C LEU A 250 1.41 23.15 4.43
N ASP A 251 2.23 22.32 3.75
CA ASP A 251 2.83 22.70 2.48
C ASP A 251 1.85 22.58 1.31
N SER A 252 1.24 23.69 0.92
CA SER A 252 0.31 23.77 -0.21
C SER A 252 0.98 23.45 -1.57
N ARG A 253 2.31 23.48 -1.64
CA ARG A 253 3.09 23.12 -2.83
C ARG A 253 3.64 21.69 -2.76
N PHE A 254 3.11 20.85 -1.87
CA PHE A 254 3.55 19.48 -1.70
C PHE A 254 3.67 18.71 -3.02
N ALA A 255 2.80 18.98 -4.00
CA ALA A 255 2.83 18.36 -5.31
C ALA A 255 4.10 18.69 -6.13
N GLU A 256 4.83 19.75 -5.74
CA GLU A 256 6.10 20.16 -6.36
C GLU A 256 7.33 19.58 -5.64
N THR A 257 7.18 19.04 -4.44
CA THR A 257 8.25 18.38 -3.71
C THR A 257 8.68 17.08 -4.40
N ALA A 258 9.83 16.53 -4.05
CA ALA A 258 10.28 15.24 -4.60
C ALA A 258 9.28 14.11 -4.27
N ASP A 259 8.85 14.03 -3.02
CA ASP A 259 7.88 13.03 -2.53
C ASP A 259 6.52 13.20 -3.20
N GLY A 260 6.06 14.45 -3.29
CA GLY A 260 4.80 14.77 -3.91
C GLY A 260 4.79 14.49 -5.41
N ARG A 261 5.88 14.74 -6.16
CA ARG A 261 5.96 14.45 -7.60
C ARG A 261 5.98 12.96 -7.90
N ASP A 262 6.65 12.19 -7.06
CA ASP A 262 6.91 10.77 -7.26
C ASP A 262 6.73 9.97 -5.95
N PRO A 263 5.49 9.77 -5.47
CA PRO A 263 5.23 9.03 -4.25
C PRO A 263 5.78 7.60 -4.26
N LEU A 264 5.78 6.94 -5.43
CA LEU A 264 6.37 5.61 -5.59
C LEU A 264 7.88 5.66 -5.39
N GLY A 265 8.57 6.57 -6.08
CA GLY A 265 10.01 6.74 -5.94
C GLY A 265 10.41 7.12 -4.51
N ALA A 266 9.62 7.96 -3.84
CA ALA A 266 9.82 8.32 -2.44
C ALA A 266 9.67 7.10 -1.50
N SER A 267 8.69 6.23 -1.75
CA SER A 267 8.47 5.01 -0.96
C SER A 267 9.59 3.98 -1.16
N VAL A 268 9.98 3.72 -2.41
CA VAL A 268 11.10 2.81 -2.74
C VAL A 268 12.43 3.38 -2.22
N GLY A 269 12.64 4.69 -2.34
CA GLY A 269 13.83 5.37 -1.83
C GLY A 269 13.96 5.26 -0.31
N ALA A 270 12.86 5.41 0.43
CA ALA A 270 12.84 5.23 1.87
C ALA A 270 13.13 3.76 2.28
N PHE A 271 12.66 2.79 1.48
CA PHE A 271 13.02 1.37 1.68
C PHE A 271 14.52 1.14 1.48
N VAL A 272 15.08 1.64 0.37
CA VAL A 272 16.53 1.51 0.09
C VAL A 272 17.38 2.21 1.15
N ALA A 273 16.98 3.39 1.62
CA ALA A 273 17.64 4.09 2.70
C ALA A 273 17.65 3.29 4.02
N ALA A 274 16.52 2.64 4.35
CA ALA A 274 16.44 1.76 5.52
C ALA A 274 17.33 0.52 5.37
N VAL A 275 17.40 -0.08 4.18
CA VAL A 275 18.28 -1.23 3.89
C VAL A 275 19.75 -0.86 4.07
N ARG A 276 20.14 0.35 3.68
CA ARG A 276 21.52 0.86 3.83
C ARG A 276 21.86 1.33 5.23
N GLY A 277 20.88 1.47 6.11
CA GLY A 277 21.06 2.10 7.42
C GLY A 277 21.13 3.64 7.38
N ASP A 278 20.83 4.26 6.24
CA ASP A 278 20.75 5.72 6.07
C ASP A 278 19.46 6.30 6.71
N ALA A 279 18.46 5.44 6.92
CA ALA A 279 17.23 5.78 7.62
C ALA A 279 16.90 4.66 8.65
N PRO A 280 16.25 5.00 9.78
CA PRO A 280 15.93 4.02 10.82
C PRO A 280 14.85 3.02 10.40
N ARG A 281 14.04 3.36 9.39
CA ARG A 281 12.93 2.52 8.91
C ARG A 281 12.46 2.93 7.50
N PRO A 282 11.77 2.04 6.76
CA PRO A 282 11.08 2.42 5.54
C PRO A 282 9.86 3.32 5.83
N LEU A 283 9.27 3.90 4.80
CA LEU A 283 8.08 4.74 4.93
C LEU A 283 6.90 3.98 5.55
N VAL A 284 6.70 2.73 5.13
CA VAL A 284 5.70 1.79 5.67
C VAL A 284 6.40 0.48 5.99
N THR A 285 6.39 0.09 7.27
CA THR A 285 6.97 -1.18 7.71
C THR A 285 6.01 -2.35 7.45
N GLY A 286 6.55 -3.58 7.46
CA GLY A 286 5.73 -4.79 7.38
C GLY A 286 4.68 -4.87 8.49
N GLU A 287 5.00 -4.42 9.72
CA GLU A 287 4.07 -4.41 10.86
C GLU A 287 2.90 -3.43 10.65
N GLU A 288 3.17 -2.27 10.09
CA GLU A 288 2.12 -1.28 9.78
C GLU A 288 1.21 -1.79 8.67
N ALA A 289 1.80 -2.38 7.63
CA ALA A 289 1.06 -2.98 6.53
C ALA A 289 0.22 -4.19 6.98
N ALA A 290 0.75 -5.02 7.88
CA ALA A 290 0.00 -6.14 8.45
C ALA A 290 -1.22 -5.67 9.27
N ARG A 291 -1.09 -4.56 10.03
CA ARG A 291 -2.24 -3.93 10.71
C ARG A 291 -3.28 -3.39 9.74
N ALA A 292 -2.84 -2.72 8.67
CA ALA A 292 -3.75 -2.22 7.65
C ALA A 292 -4.48 -3.37 6.93
N LEU A 293 -3.77 -4.46 6.63
CA LEU A 293 -4.34 -5.69 6.05
C LEU A 293 -5.38 -6.32 6.99
N GLU A 294 -5.08 -6.45 8.28
CA GLU A 294 -6.00 -7.03 9.27
C GLU A 294 -7.32 -6.26 9.34
N VAL A 295 -7.26 -4.93 9.41
CA VAL A 295 -8.45 -4.08 9.40
C VAL A 295 -9.19 -4.17 8.07
N ALA A 296 -8.47 -4.18 6.94
CA ALA A 296 -9.07 -4.30 5.62
C ALA A 296 -9.82 -5.63 5.45
N LEU A 297 -9.23 -6.75 5.87
CA LEU A 297 -9.87 -8.08 5.80
C LEU A 297 -11.06 -8.20 6.77
N GLU A 298 -11.03 -7.55 7.93
CA GLU A 298 -12.19 -7.48 8.81
C GLU A 298 -13.35 -6.70 8.15
N ILE A 299 -13.07 -5.57 7.52
CA ILE A 299 -14.04 -4.80 6.74
C ILE A 299 -14.60 -5.66 5.60
N ASP A 300 -13.74 -6.33 4.84
CA ASP A 300 -14.14 -7.14 3.69
C ASP A 300 -15.05 -8.30 4.11
N ARG A 301 -14.72 -9.00 5.19
CA ARG A 301 -15.56 -10.05 5.77
C ARG A 301 -16.92 -9.54 6.20
N LYS A 302 -17.00 -8.35 6.82
CA LYS A 302 -18.26 -7.72 7.22
C LYS A 302 -19.06 -7.21 6.03
N ALA A 303 -18.38 -6.67 5.01
CA ALA A 303 -19.00 -6.19 3.78
C ALA A 303 -19.60 -7.34 2.93
N ALA A 304 -18.99 -8.51 2.96
CA ALA A 304 -19.51 -9.72 2.30
C ALA A 304 -20.70 -10.37 3.06
N ALA A 305 -20.85 -10.09 4.35
CA ALA A 305 -21.93 -10.66 5.16
C ALA A 305 -23.28 -10.09 4.70
N ARG A 306 -24.14 -10.96 4.14
CA ARG A 306 -25.54 -10.58 3.80
C ARG A 306 -26.24 -10.15 5.08
N PRO A 307 -27.00 -9.01 5.10
CA PRO A 307 -27.81 -8.65 6.24
C PRO A 307 -28.79 -9.79 6.50
N LYS A 308 -28.79 -10.34 7.72
CA LYS A 308 -29.82 -11.30 8.15
C LYS A 308 -31.16 -10.57 8.08
N LEU A 309 -31.99 -10.89 7.09
CA LEU A 309 -33.39 -10.47 7.05
C LEU A 309 -34.04 -10.93 8.36
N ARG A 310 -34.24 -10.01 9.31
CA ARG A 310 -35.16 -10.24 10.42
C ARG A 310 -36.56 -10.27 9.81
N LEU A 311 -37.08 -11.47 9.59
CA LEU A 311 -38.50 -11.64 9.37
C LEU A 311 -39.20 -11.10 10.63
N VAL A 312 -39.76 -9.91 10.53
CA VAL A 312 -40.77 -9.43 11.50
C VAL A 312 -41.97 -10.33 11.27
N ARG A 313 -42.14 -11.31 12.13
CA ARG A 313 -43.42 -12.06 12.20
C ARG A 313 -44.44 -11.10 12.79
N ASN A 314 -45.39 -10.66 11.95
CA ASN A 314 -46.66 -10.05 12.42
C ASN A 314 -47.47 -11.07 13.17
#